data_f880160451707af9a1b0277b68f462bf
#
_entry.id   f880160451707af9a1b0277b68f462bf
#
_cell.length_a   1.000
_cell.length_b   1.000
_cell.length_c   1.000
_cell.angle_alpha   90.00
_cell.angle_beta   90.00
_cell.angle_gamma   90.00
#
_symmetry.space_group_name_H-M   'P 1'
#
loop_
_entity.id
_entity.type
_entity.pdbx_description
1 polymer ?
#
loop_
_entity_poly.entity_id
_entity_poly.type
_entity_poly.pdbx_seq_one_letter_code
_entity_poly.pdbx_strand_id
1 'polypeptide(L)'
;MEKLIREVRILKIYAAVLTILCLMFFFLAFKNQASSERFKEIDVERINIIEKDGTLKMVISNKERQHPGLVNHKEMKAREREAGLIFFNSMGDECGGLVYDGNDKGSGMVYSVDQRNTDQIMQLQYSESAGNDKKRAYGLKFWDRPDNFPLEDLIKAGDSIKKLNNPEASKKAFAQLQESGKLGSERFFAGKMANGDVGVFIRDTNGKVRLKVYVDKNNQTHIENLDENGKLVK
;
A
#
# COMPACT_ATOMS: atom_id res chain seq x y z
N MET A 1 -34.42 -71.63 14.46
CA MET A 1 -34.35 -70.53 15.45
C MET A 1 -32.91 -70.22 15.84
N GLU A 2 -32.03 -71.15 16.14
CA GLU A 2 -30.65 -70.96 16.53
C GLU A 2 -29.78 -70.22 15.47
N LYS A 3 -29.97 -70.58 14.19
CA LYS A 3 -29.24 -69.91 13.07
C LYS A 3 -29.53 -68.42 13.01
N LEU A 4 -30.81 -68.03 13.16
CA LEU A 4 -31.21 -66.59 13.15
C LEU A 4 -30.69 -65.87 14.36
N ILE A 5 -30.64 -66.46 15.54
CA ILE A 5 -30.04 -65.83 16.74
C ILE A 5 -28.55 -65.62 16.57
N ARG A 6 -27.86 -66.55 15.93
CA ARG A 6 -26.42 -66.43 15.64
C ARG A 6 -26.15 -65.29 14.62
N GLU A 7 -26.94 -65.18 13.56
CA GLU A 7 -26.84 -64.15 12.56
C GLU A 7 -27.10 -62.75 13.16
N VAL A 8 -28.13 -62.60 13.98
CA VAL A 8 -28.45 -61.38 14.69
C VAL A 8 -27.30 -60.97 15.67
N ARG A 9 -26.66 -61.93 16.34
CA ARG A 9 -25.54 -61.69 17.24
C ARG A 9 -24.32 -61.19 16.43
N ILE A 10 -24.01 -61.81 15.30
CA ILE A 10 -22.92 -61.37 14.42
C ILE A 10 -23.17 -59.95 13.89
N LEU A 11 -24.41 -59.64 13.47
CA LEU A 11 -24.79 -58.34 12.98
C LEU A 11 -24.66 -57.25 14.07
N LYS A 12 -25.03 -57.56 15.31
CA LYS A 12 -24.84 -56.62 16.44
C LYS A 12 -23.37 -56.36 16.74
N ILE A 13 -22.50 -57.38 16.69
CA ILE A 13 -21.06 -57.21 16.87
C ILE A 13 -20.50 -56.38 15.74
N TYR A 14 -20.87 -56.65 14.49
CA TYR A 14 -20.45 -55.88 13.33
C TYR A 14 -20.86 -54.39 13.45
N ALA A 15 -22.10 -54.12 13.80
CA ALA A 15 -22.61 -52.77 14.01
C ALA A 15 -21.84 -52.05 15.15
N ALA A 16 -21.56 -52.74 16.26
CA ALA A 16 -20.79 -52.16 17.36
C ALA A 16 -19.35 -51.81 16.95
N VAL A 17 -18.67 -52.70 16.23
CA VAL A 17 -17.32 -52.47 15.72
C VAL A 17 -17.30 -51.29 14.74
N LEU A 18 -18.27 -51.25 13.81
CA LEU A 18 -18.39 -50.17 12.86
C LEU A 18 -18.59 -48.81 13.54
N THR A 19 -19.49 -48.77 14.56
CA THR A 19 -19.73 -47.56 15.35
C THR A 19 -18.47 -47.07 16.07
N ILE A 20 -17.70 -47.99 16.67
CA ILE A 20 -16.45 -47.67 17.36
C ILE A 20 -15.43 -47.12 16.36
N LEU A 21 -15.31 -47.73 15.18
CA LEU A 21 -14.42 -47.22 14.12
C LEU A 21 -14.86 -45.83 13.64
N CYS A 22 -16.13 -45.59 13.41
CA CYS A 22 -16.65 -44.28 13.04
C CYS A 22 -16.34 -43.21 14.11
N LEU A 23 -16.56 -43.53 15.39
CA LEU A 23 -16.23 -42.64 16.50
C LEU A 23 -14.72 -42.36 16.58
N MET A 24 -13.89 -43.38 16.38
CA MET A 24 -12.43 -43.23 16.36
C MET A 24 -11.98 -42.31 15.22
N PHE A 25 -12.52 -42.49 14.02
CA PHE A 25 -12.24 -41.57 12.89
C PHE A 25 -12.74 -40.17 13.16
N PHE A 26 -13.91 -40.03 13.77
CA PHE A 26 -14.44 -38.74 14.19
C PHE A 26 -13.50 -38.04 15.16
N PHE A 27 -13.06 -38.69 16.23
CA PHE A 27 -12.09 -38.12 17.18
C PHE A 27 -10.73 -37.83 16.56
N LEU A 28 -10.23 -38.65 15.63
CA LEU A 28 -8.98 -38.39 14.91
C LEU A 28 -9.09 -37.17 13.98
N ALA A 29 -10.24 -37.01 13.32
CA ALA A 29 -10.49 -35.84 12.47
C ALA A 29 -10.51 -34.50 13.27
N PHE A 30 -11.01 -34.56 14.52
CA PHE A 30 -11.01 -33.34 15.38
C PHE A 30 -9.74 -33.15 16.19
N LYS A 31 -8.79 -34.09 16.19
CA LYS A 31 -7.52 -33.97 16.91
C LYS A 31 -6.49 -33.05 16.21
N ASN A 32 -6.76 -32.58 14.98
CA ASN A 32 -5.98 -31.56 14.31
C ASN A 32 -6.29 -30.15 14.87
N GLN A 33 -6.09 -29.99 16.19
CA GLN A 33 -6.01 -28.69 16.80
C GLN A 33 -4.68 -28.05 16.38
N ALA A 34 -4.79 -26.86 15.84
CA ALA A 34 -3.75 -25.98 15.33
C ALA A 34 -2.40 -26.12 16.07
N SER A 35 -1.56 -27.03 15.62
CA SER A 35 -0.12 -26.95 15.88
C SER A 35 0.41 -25.82 15.01
N SER A 36 1.20 -24.92 15.57
CA SER A 36 1.92 -23.93 14.77
C SER A 36 2.78 -24.68 13.75
N GLU A 37 2.41 -24.60 12.48
CA GLU A 37 3.19 -25.21 11.41
C GLU A 37 4.45 -24.37 11.20
N ARG A 38 5.59 -25.05 11.08
CA ARG A 38 6.87 -24.42 10.79
C ARG A 38 7.28 -24.79 9.37
N PHE A 39 7.34 -23.77 8.51
CA PHE A 39 7.83 -23.91 7.14
C PHE A 39 9.30 -23.48 7.09
N LYS A 40 10.14 -24.19 6.33
CA LYS A 40 11.50 -23.72 6.01
C LYS A 40 11.45 -22.71 4.87
N GLU A 41 10.52 -22.90 3.95
CA GLU A 41 10.29 -22.08 2.76
C GLU A 41 8.81 -22.16 2.40
N ILE A 42 8.26 -21.10 1.84
CA ILE A 42 6.87 -21.03 1.40
C ILE A 42 6.77 -20.18 0.13
N ASP A 43 6.22 -20.73 -0.95
CA ASP A 43 5.89 -20.03 -2.19
C ASP A 43 4.41 -19.69 -2.17
N VAL A 44 4.09 -18.40 -2.12
CA VAL A 44 2.71 -17.91 -2.06
C VAL A 44 2.52 -16.69 -2.94
N GLU A 45 1.34 -16.53 -3.52
CA GLU A 45 0.97 -15.35 -4.26
C GLU A 45 0.49 -14.21 -3.36
N ARG A 46 -0.11 -14.57 -2.19
CA ARG A 46 -0.63 -13.60 -1.23
C ARG A 46 -0.71 -14.17 0.18
N ILE A 47 -0.33 -13.33 1.15
CA ILE A 47 -0.53 -13.59 2.59
C ILE A 47 -1.37 -12.44 3.15
N ASN A 48 -2.42 -12.78 3.90
CA ASN A 48 -3.20 -11.82 4.67
C ASN A 48 -2.89 -12.02 6.16
N ILE A 49 -2.52 -10.94 6.83
CA ILE A 49 -2.45 -10.89 8.28
C ILE A 49 -3.77 -10.32 8.77
N ILE A 50 -4.48 -11.09 9.59
CA ILE A 50 -5.80 -10.74 10.10
C ILE A 50 -5.83 -10.80 11.61
N GLU A 51 -6.68 -10.00 12.23
CA GLU A 51 -7.02 -10.10 13.64
C GLU A 51 -7.97 -11.28 13.89
N LYS A 52 -8.23 -11.60 15.17
CA LYS A 52 -9.14 -12.70 15.55
C LYS A 52 -10.58 -12.49 15.07
N ASP A 53 -11.00 -11.25 14.91
CA ASP A 53 -12.32 -10.86 14.40
C ASP A 53 -12.41 -10.85 12.86
N GLY A 54 -11.29 -11.17 12.17
CA GLY A 54 -11.20 -11.15 10.71
C GLY A 54 -10.77 -9.82 10.11
N THR A 55 -10.53 -8.78 10.91
CA THR A 55 -10.05 -7.48 10.41
C THR A 55 -8.70 -7.63 9.74
N LEU A 56 -8.61 -7.22 8.47
CA LEU A 56 -7.37 -7.23 7.70
C LEU A 56 -6.40 -6.17 8.23
N LYS A 57 -5.15 -6.56 8.51
CA LYS A 57 -4.11 -5.69 9.04
C LYS A 57 -2.96 -5.46 8.08
N MET A 58 -2.63 -6.48 7.29
CA MET A 58 -1.57 -6.39 6.30
C MET A 58 -1.81 -7.39 5.17
N VAL A 59 -1.45 -6.99 3.97
CA VAL A 59 -1.36 -7.85 2.80
C VAL A 59 0.07 -7.84 2.30
N ILE A 60 0.65 -9.03 2.09
CA ILE A 60 1.88 -9.25 1.33
C ILE A 60 1.45 -9.96 0.05
N SER A 61 1.71 -9.39 -1.11
CA SER A 61 1.16 -9.94 -2.36
C SER A 61 2.04 -9.68 -3.57
N ASN A 62 1.94 -10.58 -4.56
CA ASN A 62 2.40 -10.32 -5.91
C ASN A 62 1.48 -9.27 -6.58
N LYS A 63 1.85 -8.85 -7.81
CA LYS A 63 1.13 -7.81 -8.56
C LYS A 63 -0.32 -8.21 -8.89
N GLU A 64 -0.53 -9.45 -9.32
CA GLU A 64 -1.86 -9.92 -9.77
C GLU A 64 -2.88 -9.99 -8.64
N ARG A 65 -2.43 -10.34 -7.44
CA ARG A 65 -3.30 -10.54 -6.27
C ARG A 65 -3.24 -9.40 -5.26
N GLN A 66 -2.63 -8.26 -5.65
CA GLN A 66 -2.51 -7.12 -4.75
C GLN A 66 -3.88 -6.56 -4.37
N HIS A 67 -3.99 -6.12 -3.11
CA HIS A 67 -5.22 -5.55 -2.58
C HIS A 67 -5.53 -4.21 -3.25
N PRO A 68 -6.78 -3.96 -3.72
CA PRO A 68 -7.12 -2.70 -4.39
C PRO A 68 -7.08 -1.48 -3.47
N GLY A 69 -7.11 -1.68 -2.17
CA GLY A 69 -7.21 -0.67 -1.12
C GLY A 69 -8.59 -0.64 -0.48
N LEU A 70 -8.67 -0.10 0.73
CA LEU A 70 -9.92 0.12 1.48
C LEU A 70 -10.02 1.59 1.85
N VAL A 71 -11.20 2.17 1.66
CA VAL A 71 -11.54 3.54 2.08
C VAL A 71 -12.94 3.50 2.67
N ASN A 72 -13.10 3.98 3.91
CA ASN A 72 -14.36 3.93 4.65
C ASN A 72 -14.97 2.52 4.65
N HIS A 73 -14.17 1.49 4.95
CA HIS A 73 -14.56 0.06 4.96
C HIS A 73 -15.04 -0.51 3.62
N LYS A 74 -14.83 0.20 2.50
CA LYS A 74 -15.21 -0.26 1.16
C LYS A 74 -13.98 -0.49 0.31
N GLU A 75 -13.94 -1.63 -0.37
CA GLU A 75 -12.93 -1.87 -1.38
C GLU A 75 -13.01 -0.81 -2.49
N MET A 76 -11.86 -0.30 -2.84
CA MET A 76 -11.71 0.55 -4.03
C MET A 76 -11.93 -0.28 -5.28
N LYS A 77 -12.23 0.39 -6.40
CA LYS A 77 -12.26 -0.27 -7.71
C LYS A 77 -10.93 -0.97 -7.97
N ALA A 78 -11.01 -2.16 -8.57
CA ALA A 78 -9.83 -2.89 -9.00
C ALA A 78 -8.91 -1.97 -9.83
N ARG A 79 -7.64 -1.93 -9.46
CA ARG A 79 -6.59 -1.13 -10.10
C ARG A 79 -5.28 -1.91 -10.09
N GLU A 80 -4.45 -1.68 -11.08
CA GLU A 80 -3.11 -2.22 -11.07
C GLU A 80 -2.32 -1.58 -9.93
N ARG A 81 -1.66 -2.44 -9.16
CA ARG A 81 -0.74 -2.06 -8.07
C ARG A 81 0.48 -2.98 -8.14
N GLU A 82 1.61 -2.45 -7.74
CA GLU A 82 2.83 -3.23 -7.71
C GLU A 82 2.82 -4.26 -6.58
N ALA A 83 3.69 -5.28 -6.70
CA ALA A 83 3.92 -6.24 -5.63
C ALA A 83 4.45 -5.53 -4.37
N GLY A 84 4.12 -6.06 -3.21
CA GLY A 84 4.61 -5.49 -1.95
C GLY A 84 3.65 -5.69 -0.78
N LEU A 85 3.79 -4.81 0.20
CA LEU A 85 3.02 -4.82 1.44
C LEU A 85 2.05 -3.65 1.47
N ILE A 86 0.82 -3.91 1.92
CA ILE A 86 -0.19 -2.87 2.20
C ILE A 86 -0.61 -3.01 3.65
N PHE A 87 -0.65 -1.89 4.37
CA PHE A 87 -1.02 -1.81 5.78
C PHE A 87 -2.43 -1.26 5.95
N PHE A 88 -3.17 -1.82 6.92
CA PHE A 88 -4.53 -1.41 7.25
C PHE A 88 -4.63 -1.07 8.74
N ASN A 89 -5.35 0.00 9.05
CA ASN A 89 -5.62 0.40 10.43
C ASN A 89 -6.71 -0.50 11.06
N SER A 90 -7.06 -0.26 12.33
CA SER A 90 -8.09 -1.04 13.03
C SER A 90 -9.52 -0.76 12.54
N MET A 91 -9.69 0.26 11.72
CA MET A 91 -10.95 0.55 11.03
C MET A 91 -11.04 -0.20 9.69
N GLY A 92 -9.99 -0.93 9.28
CA GLY A 92 -9.89 -1.62 8.02
C GLY A 92 -9.47 -0.73 6.84
N ASP A 93 -9.19 0.56 7.06
CA ASP A 93 -8.76 1.46 6.00
C ASP A 93 -7.26 1.34 5.73
N GLU A 94 -6.85 1.53 4.48
CA GLU A 94 -5.44 1.58 4.09
C GLU A 94 -4.75 2.75 4.80
N CYS A 95 -3.57 2.51 5.35
CA CYS A 95 -2.78 3.50 6.08
C CYS A 95 -1.31 3.57 5.64
N GLY A 96 -1.00 3.00 4.49
CA GLY A 96 0.32 3.01 3.89
C GLY A 96 0.75 1.68 3.32
N GLY A 97 2.00 1.59 2.86
CA GLY A 97 2.53 0.37 2.29
C GLY A 97 3.98 0.49 1.85
N LEU A 98 4.52 -0.63 1.38
CA LEU A 98 5.81 -0.74 0.72
C LEU A 98 5.61 -1.47 -0.58
N VAL A 99 5.82 -0.79 -1.69
CA VAL A 99 5.72 -1.37 -3.03
C VAL A 99 6.99 -1.08 -3.83
N TYR A 100 7.33 -1.99 -4.73
CA TYR A 100 8.47 -1.84 -5.62
C TYR A 100 8.23 -2.59 -6.93
N ASP A 101 8.81 -2.07 -7.99
CA ASP A 101 8.85 -2.76 -9.28
C ASP A 101 10.01 -2.24 -10.12
N GLY A 102 10.37 -3.01 -11.16
CA GLY A 102 11.37 -2.62 -12.14
C GLY A 102 11.24 -3.43 -13.42
N ASN A 103 11.49 -2.76 -14.54
CA ASN A 103 11.49 -3.34 -15.88
C ASN A 103 12.50 -2.61 -16.79
N ASP A 104 12.45 -2.88 -18.09
CA ASP A 104 13.30 -2.25 -19.11
C ASP A 104 13.12 -0.72 -19.24
N LYS A 105 12.05 -0.14 -18.69
CA LYS A 105 11.77 1.31 -18.72
C LYS A 105 12.24 2.04 -17.47
N GLY A 106 12.47 1.32 -16.37
CA GLY A 106 12.90 1.91 -15.12
C GLY A 106 12.61 1.03 -13.92
N SER A 107 12.91 1.56 -12.74
CA SER A 107 12.61 0.93 -11.45
C SER A 107 12.16 1.95 -10.42
N GLY A 108 11.42 1.50 -9.42
CA GLY A 108 10.93 2.33 -8.35
C GLY A 108 10.59 1.55 -7.08
N MET A 109 10.65 2.26 -5.98
CA MET A 109 10.22 1.76 -4.67
C MET A 109 9.54 2.92 -3.93
N VAL A 110 8.46 2.62 -3.23
CA VAL A 110 7.79 3.57 -2.34
C VAL A 110 7.42 2.86 -1.04
N TYR A 111 7.94 3.39 0.07
CA TYR A 111 7.38 3.15 1.40
C TYR A 111 6.59 4.39 1.81
N SER A 112 5.29 4.24 2.08
CA SER A 112 4.39 5.35 2.41
C SER A 112 3.70 5.16 3.76
N VAL A 113 3.36 6.31 4.37
CA VAL A 113 2.47 6.41 5.52
C VAL A 113 1.38 7.42 5.14
N ASP A 114 0.12 7.03 5.33
CA ASP A 114 -1.03 7.85 4.99
C ASP A 114 -1.59 8.54 6.25
N GLN A 115 -2.00 9.77 6.11
CA GLN A 115 -2.77 10.45 7.14
C GLN A 115 -4.16 9.78 7.23
N ARG A 116 -4.70 9.68 8.44
CA ARG A 116 -6.02 9.08 8.66
C ARG A 116 -7.07 9.73 7.75
N ASN A 117 -7.81 8.89 7.01
CA ASN A 117 -8.87 9.26 6.08
C ASN A 117 -8.43 10.15 4.91
N THR A 118 -7.13 10.31 4.68
CA THR A 118 -6.62 11.06 3.53
C THR A 118 -5.58 10.25 2.75
N ASP A 119 -4.58 10.88 2.20
CA ASP A 119 -3.54 10.30 1.35
C ASP A 119 -2.17 10.41 2.04
N GLN A 120 -1.10 10.03 1.36
CA GLN A 120 0.25 9.99 1.90
C GLN A 120 0.70 11.33 2.49
N ILE A 121 1.27 11.28 3.72
CA ILE A 121 1.94 12.40 4.38
C ILE A 121 3.45 12.20 4.47
N MET A 122 3.92 10.96 4.34
CA MET A 122 5.34 10.63 4.37
C MET A 122 5.63 9.54 3.35
N GLN A 123 6.73 9.70 2.61
CA GLN A 123 7.25 8.67 1.73
C GLN A 123 8.77 8.62 1.78
N LEU A 124 9.33 7.41 1.84
CA LEU A 124 10.67 7.11 1.38
C LEU A 124 10.53 6.53 -0.02
N GLN A 125 11.12 7.20 -1.01
CA GLN A 125 10.96 6.79 -2.41
C GLN A 125 12.28 6.70 -3.15
N TYR A 126 12.31 5.82 -4.13
CA TYR A 126 13.32 5.70 -5.16
C TYR A 126 12.65 5.61 -6.53
N SER A 127 13.23 6.27 -7.52
CA SER A 127 12.84 6.16 -8.92
C SER A 127 14.06 6.28 -9.84
N GLU A 128 14.11 5.44 -10.86
CA GLU A 128 15.14 5.46 -11.89
C GLU A 128 14.50 5.25 -13.26
N SER A 129 14.76 6.11 -14.22
CA SER A 129 14.40 5.90 -15.62
C SER A 129 15.49 5.09 -16.34
N ALA A 130 15.09 4.15 -17.19
CA ALA A 130 15.98 3.47 -18.11
C ALA A 130 16.37 4.39 -19.29
N GLY A 131 17.42 4.01 -20.05
CA GLY A 131 17.87 4.73 -21.24
C GLY A 131 19.23 5.41 -21.06
N ASN A 132 19.64 6.17 -22.08
CA ASN A 132 20.97 6.81 -22.12
C ASN A 132 21.09 7.94 -21.09
N ASP A 133 20.00 8.66 -20.81
CA ASP A 133 19.90 9.69 -19.77
C ASP A 133 19.27 9.11 -18.49
N LYS A 134 19.97 8.19 -17.85
CA LYS A 134 19.51 7.59 -16.57
C LYS A 134 19.30 8.69 -15.53
N LYS A 135 18.03 9.02 -15.28
CA LYS A 135 17.64 9.95 -14.21
C LYS A 135 17.28 9.13 -12.97
N ARG A 136 17.93 9.43 -11.88
CA ARG A 136 17.71 8.78 -10.60
C ARG A 136 17.39 9.82 -9.55
N ALA A 137 16.27 9.59 -8.84
CA ALA A 137 15.85 10.40 -7.70
C ALA A 137 15.47 9.49 -6.54
N TYR A 138 15.89 9.85 -5.33
CA TYR A 138 15.52 9.13 -4.13
C TYR A 138 15.62 10.01 -2.90
N GLY A 139 14.79 9.75 -1.92
CA GLY A 139 14.78 10.52 -0.68
C GLY A 139 13.50 10.38 0.12
N LEU A 140 13.48 11.14 1.20
CA LEU A 140 12.37 11.27 2.12
C LEU A 140 11.54 12.50 1.76
N LYS A 141 10.21 12.36 1.73
CA LYS A 141 9.24 13.42 1.47
C LYS A 141 8.20 13.51 2.55
N PHE A 142 7.77 14.74 2.85
CA PHE A 142 6.61 15.00 3.68
C PHE A 142 5.62 15.90 2.97
N TRP A 143 4.33 15.68 3.23
CA TRP A 143 3.22 16.51 2.73
C TRP A 143 2.34 16.98 3.87
N ASP A 144 1.75 18.14 3.70
CA ASP A 144 0.56 18.53 4.44
C ASP A 144 -0.67 18.11 3.62
N ARG A 145 -1.63 17.49 4.27
CA ARG A 145 -2.93 17.14 3.69
C ARG A 145 -4.03 17.89 4.43
N PRO A 146 -5.08 18.37 3.75
CA PRO A 146 -6.18 19.04 4.40
C PRO A 146 -7.06 18.04 5.17
N ASP A 147 -7.36 18.35 6.44
CA ASP A 147 -8.20 17.49 7.29
C ASP A 147 -9.68 17.42 6.81
N ASN A 148 -10.12 18.43 6.07
CA ASN A 148 -11.49 18.58 5.60
C ASN A 148 -11.72 18.11 4.15
N PHE A 149 -10.77 17.37 3.57
CA PHE A 149 -10.90 16.81 2.23
C PHE A 149 -10.45 15.35 2.23
N PRO A 150 -11.34 14.42 2.62
CA PRO A 150 -11.00 13.01 2.77
C PRO A 150 -10.67 12.35 1.44
N LEU A 151 -9.97 11.21 1.50
CA LEU A 151 -9.52 10.45 0.33
C LEU A 151 -10.67 10.08 -0.63
N GLU A 152 -11.86 9.80 -0.09
CA GLU A 152 -13.03 9.51 -0.92
C GLU A 152 -13.40 10.69 -1.84
N ASP A 153 -13.32 11.92 -1.34
CA ASP A 153 -13.60 13.12 -2.13
C ASP A 153 -12.47 13.45 -3.10
N LEU A 154 -11.22 13.16 -2.73
CA LEU A 154 -10.08 13.24 -3.64
C LEU A 154 -10.24 12.28 -4.83
N ILE A 155 -10.66 11.04 -4.57
CA ILE A 155 -10.93 10.03 -5.62
C ILE A 155 -12.06 10.49 -6.53
N LYS A 156 -13.19 10.97 -5.96
CA LYS A 156 -14.33 11.51 -6.74
C LYS A 156 -13.90 12.67 -7.62
N ALA A 157 -13.11 13.60 -7.08
CA ALA A 157 -12.56 14.72 -7.85
C ALA A 157 -11.68 14.25 -9.01
N GLY A 158 -10.77 13.30 -8.76
CA GLY A 158 -9.92 12.68 -9.77
C GLY A 158 -10.73 11.97 -10.86
N ASP A 159 -11.74 11.19 -10.49
CA ASP A 159 -12.63 10.52 -11.45
C ASP A 159 -13.44 11.53 -12.28
N SER A 160 -13.87 12.64 -11.68
CA SER A 160 -14.58 13.71 -12.39
C SER A 160 -13.67 14.41 -13.40
N ILE A 161 -12.41 14.65 -13.05
CA ILE A 161 -11.42 15.24 -13.95
C ILE A 161 -11.13 14.29 -15.13
N LYS A 162 -10.97 13.00 -14.87
CA LYS A 162 -10.75 11.99 -15.94
C LYS A 162 -11.91 11.91 -16.92
N LYS A 163 -13.16 12.09 -16.45
CA LYS A 163 -14.35 12.07 -17.31
C LYS A 163 -14.46 13.24 -18.27
N LEU A 164 -13.71 14.33 -18.07
CA LEU A 164 -13.71 15.48 -18.98
C LEU A 164 -13.22 15.11 -20.38
N ASN A 165 -12.44 14.04 -20.49
CA ASN A 165 -11.89 13.51 -21.75
C ASN A 165 -11.28 14.61 -22.66
N ASN A 166 -10.76 15.66 -22.04
CA ASN A 166 -10.14 16.82 -22.69
C ASN A 166 -8.89 17.22 -21.88
N PRO A 167 -7.68 17.08 -22.44
CA PRO A 167 -6.44 17.33 -21.73
C PRO A 167 -6.32 18.74 -21.12
N GLU A 168 -6.75 19.77 -21.87
CA GLU A 168 -6.67 21.17 -21.38
C GLU A 168 -7.67 21.44 -20.27
N ALA A 169 -8.92 20.94 -20.41
CA ALA A 169 -9.93 21.06 -19.36
C ALA A 169 -9.49 20.29 -18.09
N SER A 170 -8.92 19.09 -18.27
CA SER A 170 -8.41 18.28 -17.16
C SER A 170 -7.26 18.98 -16.44
N LYS A 171 -6.32 19.55 -17.18
CA LYS A 171 -5.19 20.32 -16.62
C LYS A 171 -5.67 21.54 -15.83
N LYS A 172 -6.65 22.29 -16.37
CA LYS A 172 -7.26 23.44 -15.70
C LYS A 172 -7.98 23.03 -14.41
N ALA A 173 -8.79 21.98 -14.45
CA ALA A 173 -9.50 21.46 -13.28
C ALA A 173 -8.55 20.97 -12.19
N PHE A 174 -7.45 20.30 -12.58
CA PHE A 174 -6.40 19.87 -11.65
C PHE A 174 -5.68 21.06 -11.01
N ALA A 175 -5.34 22.09 -11.78
CA ALA A 175 -4.72 23.31 -11.26
C ALA A 175 -5.65 24.02 -10.25
N GLN A 176 -6.96 24.13 -10.54
CA GLN A 176 -7.93 24.69 -9.61
C GLN A 176 -8.04 23.87 -8.31
N LEU A 177 -8.00 22.54 -8.40
CA LEU A 177 -8.00 21.67 -7.23
C LEU A 177 -6.72 21.87 -6.39
N GLN A 178 -5.57 22.04 -7.03
CA GLN A 178 -4.29 22.37 -6.38
C GLN A 178 -4.33 23.74 -5.70
N GLU A 179 -4.77 24.77 -6.40
CA GLU A 179 -4.90 26.15 -5.89
C GLU A 179 -5.86 26.25 -4.70
N SER A 180 -6.90 25.40 -4.67
CA SER A 180 -7.83 25.34 -3.53
C SER A 180 -7.23 24.66 -2.28
N GLY A 181 -5.97 24.17 -2.33
CA GLY A 181 -5.29 23.46 -1.26
C GLY A 181 -5.77 22.03 -1.00
N LYS A 182 -6.76 21.55 -1.79
CA LYS A 182 -7.38 20.21 -1.59
C LYS A 182 -6.44 19.05 -1.88
N LEU A 183 -5.44 19.23 -2.72
CA LEU A 183 -4.43 18.19 -3.00
C LEU A 183 -3.35 18.10 -1.93
N GLY A 184 -3.31 19.07 -1.02
CA GLY A 184 -2.18 19.23 -0.10
C GLY A 184 -0.92 19.71 -0.80
N SER A 185 0.16 19.83 -0.06
CA SER A 185 1.43 20.35 -0.57
C SER A 185 2.62 19.58 -0.02
N GLU A 186 3.62 19.33 -0.88
CA GLU A 186 4.92 18.83 -0.43
C GLU A 186 5.59 19.92 0.40
N ARG A 187 6.00 19.56 1.62
CA ARG A 187 6.62 20.48 2.59
C ARG A 187 8.12 20.27 2.74
N PHE A 188 8.58 19.08 2.47
CA PHE A 188 9.94 18.68 2.74
C PHE A 188 10.40 17.61 1.74
N PHE A 189 11.63 17.75 1.28
CA PHE A 189 12.36 16.71 0.58
C PHE A 189 13.80 16.69 1.10
N ALA A 190 14.29 15.52 1.45
CA ALA A 190 15.70 15.27 1.73
C ALA A 190 16.19 14.09 0.89
N GLY A 191 17.15 14.31 0.00
CA GLY A 191 17.64 13.27 -0.88
C GLY A 191 18.33 13.78 -2.13
N LYS A 192 18.39 12.89 -3.14
CA LYS A 192 18.93 13.19 -4.46
C LYS A 192 17.81 13.48 -5.45
N MET A 193 17.90 14.60 -6.13
CA MET A 193 17.01 14.98 -7.22
C MET A 193 17.49 14.43 -8.58
N ALA A 194 16.59 14.35 -9.55
CA ALA A 194 16.89 13.82 -10.89
C ALA A 194 17.91 14.65 -11.68
N ASN A 195 18.09 15.95 -11.33
CA ASN A 195 19.10 16.83 -11.90
C ASN A 195 20.52 16.64 -11.32
N GLY A 196 20.64 15.80 -10.28
CA GLY A 196 21.90 15.47 -9.62
C GLY A 196 22.12 16.16 -8.28
N ASP A 197 21.33 17.16 -7.93
CA ASP A 197 21.43 17.88 -6.66
C ASP A 197 21.11 16.94 -5.49
N VAL A 198 21.88 17.05 -4.41
CA VAL A 198 21.70 16.26 -3.18
C VAL A 198 21.58 17.21 -2.01
N GLY A 199 20.46 17.16 -1.29
CA GLY A 199 20.25 18.09 -0.19
C GLY A 199 18.87 18.04 0.44
N VAL A 200 18.55 19.13 1.14
CA VAL A 200 17.29 19.38 1.82
C VAL A 200 16.58 20.56 1.19
N PHE A 201 15.29 20.38 0.93
CA PHE A 201 14.41 21.36 0.29
C PHE A 201 13.16 21.53 1.13
N ILE A 202 12.95 22.72 1.69
CA ILE A 202 11.82 23.06 2.55
C ILE A 202 10.88 24.01 1.80
N ARG A 203 9.58 23.73 1.90
CA ARG A 203 8.53 24.47 1.18
C ARG A 203 7.53 25.10 2.15
N ASP A 204 6.88 26.16 1.71
CA ASP A 204 5.76 26.76 2.43
C ASP A 204 4.47 25.92 2.28
N THR A 205 3.39 26.38 2.90
CA THR A 205 2.08 25.69 2.85
C THR A 205 1.48 25.60 1.44
N ASN A 206 1.97 26.43 0.51
CA ASN A 206 1.57 26.39 -0.90
C ASN A 206 2.48 25.50 -1.75
N GLY A 207 3.47 24.81 -1.14
CA GLY A 207 4.42 23.97 -1.83
C GLY A 207 5.55 24.72 -2.52
N LYS A 208 5.69 26.04 -2.32
CA LYS A 208 6.79 26.83 -2.87
C LYS A 208 8.05 26.63 -2.06
N VAL A 209 9.17 26.39 -2.73
CA VAL A 209 10.47 26.23 -2.07
C VAL A 209 10.88 27.53 -1.39
N ARG A 210 11.23 27.45 -0.10
CA ARG A 210 11.63 28.59 0.73
C ARG A 210 13.08 28.49 1.22
N LEU A 211 13.55 27.26 1.44
CA LEU A 211 14.93 27.01 1.87
C LEU A 211 15.48 25.82 1.11
N LYS A 212 16.71 25.95 0.59
CA LYS A 212 17.49 24.85 0.03
C LYS A 212 18.86 24.83 0.67
N VAL A 213 19.30 23.64 1.05
CA VAL A 213 20.67 23.35 1.48
C VAL A 213 21.13 22.14 0.69
N TYR A 214 22.02 22.31 -0.27
CA TYR A 214 22.37 21.24 -1.19
C TYR A 214 23.77 21.34 -1.77
N VAL A 215 24.25 20.24 -2.31
CA VAL A 215 25.42 20.16 -3.18
C VAL A 215 24.90 19.86 -4.60
N ASP A 216 25.30 20.66 -5.56
CA ASP A 216 24.92 20.45 -6.96
C ASP A 216 25.80 19.38 -7.65
N LYS A 217 25.48 19.08 -8.90
CA LYS A 217 26.21 18.09 -9.72
C LYS A 217 27.69 18.46 -9.99
N ASN A 218 28.08 19.70 -9.75
CA ASN A 218 29.47 20.22 -9.90
C ASN A 218 30.22 20.27 -8.57
N ASN A 219 29.66 19.65 -7.51
CA ASN A 219 30.18 19.67 -6.13
C ASN A 219 30.23 21.08 -5.50
N GLN A 220 29.39 22.02 -5.96
CA GLN A 220 29.26 23.33 -5.34
C GLN A 220 28.21 23.28 -4.23
N THR A 221 28.50 23.82 -3.06
CA THR A 221 27.60 23.94 -1.94
C THR A 221 26.71 25.16 -2.05
N HIS A 222 25.42 25.02 -1.75
CA HIS A 222 24.45 26.10 -1.84
C HIS A 222 23.59 26.14 -0.58
N ILE A 223 23.35 27.34 -0.05
CA ILE A 223 22.33 27.64 0.96
C ILE A 223 21.51 28.80 0.40
N GLU A 224 20.26 28.53 0.06
CA GLU A 224 19.40 29.53 -0.58
C GLU A 224 18.14 29.74 0.30
N ASN A 225 17.96 30.97 0.75
CA ASN A 225 16.70 31.42 1.37
C ASN A 225 15.90 32.19 0.30
N LEU A 226 14.67 31.80 0.05
CA LEU A 226 13.84 32.30 -1.04
C LEU A 226 12.57 33.00 -0.51
N ASP A 227 12.21 34.10 -1.13
CA ASP A 227 10.90 34.75 -0.90
C ASP A 227 9.75 33.95 -1.54
N GLU A 228 8.54 34.45 -1.40
CA GLU A 228 7.31 33.85 -1.97
C GLU A 228 7.30 33.81 -3.52
N ASN A 229 8.14 34.61 -4.16
CA ASN A 229 8.31 34.67 -5.61
C ASN A 229 9.50 33.85 -6.11
N GLY A 230 10.21 33.15 -5.20
CA GLY A 230 11.38 32.34 -5.52
C GLY A 230 12.67 33.12 -5.73
N LYS A 231 12.73 34.38 -5.28
CA LYS A 231 13.93 35.20 -5.33
C LYS A 231 14.78 35.05 -4.08
N LEU A 232 16.08 35.05 -4.22
CA LEU A 232 17.01 35.00 -3.09
C LEU A 232 16.78 36.20 -2.14
N VAL A 233 16.57 35.86 -0.87
CA VAL A 233 16.54 36.82 0.23
C VAL A 233 17.98 36.95 0.73
N LYS A 234 18.51 38.17 0.75
CA LYS A 234 19.87 38.47 1.25
C LYS A 234 19.93 38.36 2.77
#